data_3efd12cf34973610275c1ee2cd2370b8
#
_entry.id   3efd12cf34973610275c1ee2cd2370b8
#
_cell.length_a   1.000
_cell.length_b   1.000
_cell.length_c   1.000
_cell.angle_alpha   90.00
_cell.angle_beta   90.00
_cell.angle_gamma   90.00
#
_symmetry.space_group_name_H-M   'P 1'
#
loop_
_entity.id
_entity.type
_entity.pdbx_description
1 polymer ?
#
loop_
_entity_poly.entity_id
_entity_poly.type
_entity_poly.pdbx_seq_one_letter_code
_entity_poly.pdbx_strand_id
1 'polypeptide(L)'
;MHDVFINSIGKFLPGAPIPNDQMESYLGYINGRPSKVKDRILKSNGIQQRYYALDTQQKITYLNSQMAALAVRDAIAQAHLEPKTIDLLCAGTTWADLLVPGFASMVHGELPELTPIETLSSMGVCCAGVSALKYAVSQLKLGEKRAAIAVASEQPSRLFRHTNFEAETAIQAGKNLSFDAEFLRWMLSDGAGAFLL
;
A
#
# COMPACT_ATOMS: atom_id res chain seq x y z
N MET A 1 4.16 28.55 15.84
CA MET A 1 3.94 27.18 15.37
C MET A 1 2.63 26.69 15.93
N HIS A 2 1.79 26.09 15.12
CA HIS A 2 0.49 25.58 15.54
C HIS A 2 0.63 24.16 16.11
N ASP A 3 -0.26 23.79 17.03
CA ASP A 3 -0.40 22.38 17.41
C ASP A 3 -1.12 21.62 16.29
N VAL A 4 -0.71 20.38 16.07
CA VAL A 4 -1.29 19.50 15.04
C VAL A 4 -1.84 18.25 15.72
N PHE A 5 -3.07 17.92 15.38
CA PHE A 5 -3.78 16.78 15.94
C PHE A 5 -4.12 15.76 14.86
N ILE A 6 -4.17 14.49 15.20
CA ILE A 6 -4.74 13.44 14.37
C ILE A 6 -6.25 13.43 14.65
N ASN A 7 -7.04 13.85 13.68
CA ASN A 7 -8.49 13.95 13.81
C ASN A 7 -9.17 12.59 13.59
N SER A 8 -8.64 11.80 12.65
CA SER A 8 -9.11 10.44 12.39
C SER A 8 -8.05 9.59 11.71
N ILE A 9 -8.29 8.28 11.70
CA ILE A 9 -7.44 7.28 11.04
C ILE A 9 -8.34 6.40 10.18
N GLY A 10 -8.05 6.36 8.87
CA GLY A 10 -8.73 5.47 7.93
C GLY A 10 -7.85 4.33 7.49
N LYS A 11 -8.47 3.24 7.05
CA LYS A 11 -7.77 2.07 6.52
C LYS A 11 -8.54 1.44 5.37
N PHE A 12 -7.82 0.75 4.51
CA PHE A 12 -8.41 -0.16 3.53
C PHE A 12 -7.55 -1.42 3.40
N LEU A 13 -8.21 -2.57 3.47
CA LEU A 13 -7.60 -3.89 3.24
C LEU A 13 -8.37 -4.57 2.11
N PRO A 14 -7.70 -5.01 1.03
CA PRO A 14 -8.37 -5.55 -0.14
C PRO A 14 -8.95 -6.95 0.13
N GLY A 15 -10.25 -7.08 0.04
CA GLY A 15 -10.97 -8.35 0.16
C GLY A 15 -10.98 -8.96 1.57
N ALA A 16 -11.16 -10.27 1.62
CA ALA A 16 -11.11 -11.05 2.85
C ALA A 16 -9.65 -11.41 3.22
N PRO A 17 -9.36 -11.65 4.52
CA PRO A 17 -8.05 -12.14 4.92
C PRO A 17 -7.77 -13.52 4.32
N ILE A 18 -6.57 -13.69 3.78
CA ILE A 18 -6.09 -14.90 3.14
C ILE A 18 -5.20 -15.66 4.13
N PRO A 19 -5.60 -16.83 4.62
CA PRO A 19 -4.82 -17.63 5.56
C PRO A 19 -3.55 -18.20 4.89
N ASN A 20 -2.59 -18.61 5.71
CA ASN A 20 -1.25 -19.02 5.28
C ASN A 20 -1.25 -20.17 4.25
N ASP A 21 -2.18 -21.13 4.37
CA ASP A 21 -2.34 -22.27 3.47
C ASP A 21 -2.85 -21.87 2.09
N GLN A 22 -3.51 -20.71 1.96
CA GLN A 22 -4.07 -20.21 0.71
C GLN A 22 -3.18 -19.18 -0.02
N MET A 23 -2.12 -18.67 0.61
CA MET A 23 -1.28 -17.62 0.01
C MET A 23 -0.74 -17.99 -1.37
N GLU A 24 -0.33 -19.24 -1.57
CA GLU A 24 0.21 -19.70 -2.85
C GLU A 24 -0.84 -19.78 -3.96
N SER A 25 -2.12 -19.94 -3.63
CA SER A 25 -3.19 -19.89 -4.64
C SER A 25 -3.37 -18.49 -5.24
N TYR A 26 -2.98 -17.45 -4.50
CA TYR A 26 -3.00 -16.06 -4.97
C TYR A 26 -1.70 -15.63 -5.64
N LEU A 27 -0.55 -15.89 -5.01
CA LEU A 27 0.76 -15.48 -5.55
C LEU A 27 1.32 -16.44 -6.61
N GLY A 28 0.72 -17.62 -6.74
CA GLY A 28 1.14 -18.68 -7.67
C GLY A 28 2.33 -19.50 -7.15
N TYR A 29 2.59 -20.61 -7.82
CA TYR A 29 3.66 -21.56 -7.49
C TYR A 29 4.87 -21.32 -8.37
N ILE A 30 6.05 -21.19 -7.79
CA ILE A 30 7.32 -21.12 -8.55
C ILE A 30 7.65 -22.53 -9.09
N ASN A 31 7.84 -22.62 -10.41
CA ASN A 31 8.02 -23.90 -11.10
C ASN A 31 6.95 -24.96 -10.79
N GLY A 32 5.70 -24.49 -10.50
CA GLY A 32 4.59 -25.37 -10.16
C GLY A 32 4.74 -26.13 -8.85
N ARG A 33 5.62 -25.68 -7.93
CA ARG A 33 5.91 -26.38 -6.68
C ARG A 33 5.68 -25.49 -5.46
N PRO A 34 5.19 -26.04 -4.34
CA PRO A 34 5.09 -25.32 -3.07
C PRO A 34 6.46 -24.84 -2.57
N SER A 35 6.46 -23.67 -1.91
CA SER A 35 7.65 -23.15 -1.23
C SER A 35 8.06 -24.07 -0.07
N LYS A 36 9.35 -24.41 0.00
CA LYS A 36 9.90 -25.21 1.09
C LYS A 36 10.16 -24.40 2.37
N VAL A 37 10.12 -23.07 2.29
CA VAL A 37 10.52 -22.19 3.40
C VAL A 37 9.35 -21.33 3.92
N LYS A 38 8.21 -21.27 3.20
CA LYS A 38 7.04 -20.49 3.57
C LYS A 38 6.62 -20.70 5.03
N ASP A 39 6.34 -21.94 5.39
CA ASP A 39 5.81 -22.25 6.75
C ASP A 39 6.80 -21.86 7.84
N ARG A 40 8.10 -22.05 7.61
CA ARG A 40 9.13 -21.63 8.56
C ARG A 40 9.16 -20.11 8.72
N ILE A 41 9.10 -19.35 7.61
CA ILE A 41 9.09 -17.89 7.63
C ILE A 41 7.84 -17.39 8.37
N LEU A 42 6.67 -17.86 7.99
CA LEU A 42 5.40 -17.43 8.57
C LEU A 42 5.32 -17.75 10.07
N LYS A 43 5.74 -18.95 10.48
CA LYS A 43 5.80 -19.36 11.89
C LYS A 43 6.78 -18.50 12.68
N SER A 44 7.97 -18.24 12.15
CA SER A 44 9.00 -17.43 12.82
C SER A 44 8.53 -16.00 13.08
N ASN A 45 7.70 -15.45 12.20
CA ASN A 45 7.21 -14.07 12.26
C ASN A 45 5.78 -13.95 12.86
N GLY A 46 5.17 -15.06 13.27
CA GLY A 46 3.83 -15.07 13.86
C GLY A 46 2.71 -14.69 12.90
N ILE A 47 2.96 -14.79 11.58
CA ILE A 47 1.99 -14.42 10.55
C ILE A 47 0.94 -15.51 10.43
N GLN A 48 -0.33 -15.11 10.44
CA GLN A 48 -1.48 -16.00 10.30
C GLN A 48 -2.28 -15.77 9.01
N GLN A 49 -2.23 -14.55 8.48
CA GLN A 49 -2.99 -14.15 7.29
C GLN A 49 -2.35 -12.95 6.58
N ARG A 50 -2.71 -12.76 5.30
CA ARG A 50 -2.34 -11.61 4.47
C ARG A 50 -3.56 -11.09 3.73
N TYR A 51 -3.42 -9.92 3.12
CA TYR A 51 -4.38 -9.35 2.19
C TYR A 51 -3.68 -9.13 0.86
N TYR A 52 -4.31 -9.52 -0.23
CA TYR A 52 -3.80 -9.32 -1.58
C TYR A 52 -4.86 -8.69 -2.47
N ALA A 53 -4.52 -7.59 -3.14
CA ALA A 53 -5.33 -6.98 -4.18
C ALA A 53 -5.20 -7.77 -5.51
N LEU A 54 -5.30 -9.10 -5.40
CA LEU A 54 -5.27 -10.08 -6.47
C LEU A 54 -6.39 -11.08 -6.27
N ASP A 55 -6.91 -11.62 -7.36
CA ASP A 55 -7.70 -12.86 -7.34
C ASP A 55 -6.80 -14.11 -7.50
N THR A 56 -7.39 -15.29 -7.46
CA THR A 56 -6.67 -16.57 -7.62
C THR A 56 -6.17 -16.82 -9.05
N GLN A 57 -6.59 -16.01 -10.03
CA GLN A 57 -6.02 -15.96 -11.38
C GLN A 57 -4.91 -14.88 -11.48
N GLN A 58 -4.53 -14.28 -10.34
CA GLN A 58 -3.51 -13.24 -10.26
C GLN A 58 -3.85 -11.93 -11.01
N LYS A 59 -5.13 -11.73 -11.27
CA LYS A 59 -5.63 -10.46 -11.79
C LYS A 59 -5.73 -9.43 -10.66
N ILE A 60 -5.26 -8.21 -10.93
CA ILE A 60 -5.33 -7.09 -10.00
C ILE A 60 -6.80 -6.71 -9.78
N THR A 61 -7.24 -6.69 -8.52
CA THR A 61 -8.61 -6.32 -8.12
C THR A 61 -8.73 -4.83 -7.75
N TYR A 62 -7.64 -4.23 -7.24
CA TYR A 62 -7.53 -2.81 -6.94
C TYR A 62 -6.17 -2.29 -7.39
N LEU A 63 -6.12 -1.07 -7.92
CA LEU A 63 -4.88 -0.33 -8.08
C LEU A 63 -4.41 0.20 -6.71
N ASN A 64 -3.12 0.49 -6.60
CA ASN A 64 -2.56 1.03 -5.36
C ASN A 64 -3.16 2.40 -5.00
N SER A 65 -3.37 3.27 -6.00
CA SER A 65 -4.06 4.57 -5.85
C SER A 65 -5.50 4.42 -5.38
N GLN A 66 -6.22 3.40 -5.85
CA GLN A 66 -7.59 3.12 -5.43
C GLN A 66 -7.65 2.68 -3.96
N MET A 67 -6.73 1.82 -3.51
CA MET A 67 -6.65 1.42 -2.11
C MET A 67 -6.37 2.63 -1.21
N ALA A 68 -5.43 3.50 -1.62
CA ALA A 68 -5.13 4.74 -0.92
C ALA A 68 -6.36 5.65 -0.80
N ALA A 69 -7.09 5.85 -1.91
CA ALA A 69 -8.30 6.67 -1.93
C ALA A 69 -9.41 6.12 -1.01
N LEU A 70 -9.57 4.80 -0.95
CA LEU A 70 -10.54 4.17 -0.05
C LEU A 70 -10.17 4.36 1.43
N ALA A 71 -8.88 4.30 1.78
CA ALA A 71 -8.42 4.61 3.13
C ALA A 71 -8.63 6.11 3.48
N VAL A 72 -8.44 7.01 2.50
CA VAL A 72 -8.72 8.44 2.66
C VAL A 72 -10.21 8.68 2.94
N ARG A 73 -11.09 8.06 2.15
CA ARG A 73 -12.55 8.17 2.37
C ARG A 73 -12.97 7.66 3.74
N ASP A 74 -12.38 6.55 4.19
CA ASP A 74 -12.64 6.03 5.54
C ASP A 74 -12.20 7.03 6.61
N ALA A 75 -11.03 7.66 6.49
CA ALA A 75 -10.59 8.70 7.42
C ALA A 75 -11.51 9.92 7.43
N ILE A 76 -11.92 10.42 6.27
CA ILE A 76 -12.83 11.57 6.15
C ILE A 76 -14.20 11.25 6.79
N ALA A 77 -14.74 10.05 6.51
CA ALA A 77 -16.02 9.63 7.07
C ALA A 77 -16.00 9.56 8.61
N GLN A 78 -14.90 9.11 9.19
CA GLN A 78 -14.76 9.03 10.65
C GLN A 78 -14.58 10.40 11.33
N ALA A 79 -13.98 11.36 10.63
CA ALA A 79 -13.78 12.72 11.17
C ALA A 79 -15.01 13.61 11.08
N HIS A 80 -16.02 13.21 10.33
CA HIS A 80 -17.19 14.06 10.02
C HIS A 80 -16.79 15.44 9.45
N LEU A 81 -15.68 15.48 8.69
CA LEU A 81 -15.14 16.69 8.10
C LEU A 81 -15.63 16.85 6.66
N GLU A 82 -15.95 18.08 6.27
CA GLU A 82 -16.27 18.41 4.88
C GLU A 82 -15.02 18.25 3.98
N PRO A 83 -15.02 17.41 2.94
CA PRO A 83 -13.86 17.15 2.08
C PRO A 83 -13.21 18.43 1.51
N LYS A 84 -14.02 19.44 1.20
CA LYS A 84 -13.57 20.74 0.67
C LYS A 84 -12.70 21.57 1.62
N THR A 85 -12.63 21.20 2.90
CA THR A 85 -11.77 21.90 3.87
C THR A 85 -10.33 21.41 3.84
N ILE A 86 -10.10 20.26 3.21
CA ILE A 86 -8.77 19.66 3.06
C ILE A 86 -8.03 20.39 1.94
N ASP A 87 -6.84 20.87 2.23
CA ASP A 87 -6.04 21.67 1.32
C ASP A 87 -4.65 21.08 1.00
N LEU A 88 -4.35 19.88 1.55
CA LEU A 88 -3.11 19.14 1.27
C LEU A 88 -3.33 17.62 1.28
N LEU A 89 -2.84 16.93 0.26
CA LEU A 89 -2.77 15.48 0.17
C LEU A 89 -1.31 15.03 0.00
N CYS A 90 -0.77 14.37 1.03
CA CYS A 90 0.54 13.72 0.98
C CYS A 90 0.36 12.22 0.86
N ALA A 91 0.87 11.61 -0.21
CA ALA A 91 0.77 10.17 -0.42
C ALA A 91 2.14 9.51 -0.52
N GLY A 92 2.33 8.43 0.23
CA GLY A 92 3.55 7.65 0.28
C GLY A 92 3.35 6.22 -0.25
N THR A 93 4.30 5.74 -1.05
CA THR A 93 4.34 4.36 -1.54
C THR A 93 5.76 3.95 -1.92
N THR A 94 6.02 2.65 -1.94
CA THR A 94 7.24 2.08 -2.53
C THR A 94 7.12 2.01 -4.05
N TRP A 95 5.95 1.60 -4.55
CA TRP A 95 5.74 1.37 -5.98
C TRP A 95 4.38 1.90 -6.41
N ALA A 96 4.37 3.01 -7.12
CA ALA A 96 3.15 3.60 -7.69
C ALA A 96 2.59 2.75 -8.85
N ASP A 97 1.33 2.99 -9.21
CA ASP A 97 0.69 2.28 -10.34
C ASP A 97 1.37 2.58 -11.67
N LEU A 98 1.81 3.82 -11.84
CA LEU A 98 2.54 4.31 -13.00
C LEU A 98 3.77 5.11 -12.54
N LEU A 99 4.74 5.27 -13.43
CA LEU A 99 5.91 6.09 -13.16
C LEU A 99 5.56 7.58 -13.08
N VAL A 100 4.63 8.03 -13.90
CA VAL A 100 4.07 9.39 -13.93
C VAL A 100 2.57 9.32 -14.24
N PRO A 101 1.73 10.22 -13.68
CA PRO A 101 2.06 11.30 -12.74
C PRO A 101 2.50 10.77 -11.37
N GLY A 102 2.88 11.66 -10.43
CA GLY A 102 3.23 11.27 -9.05
C GLY A 102 2.07 10.58 -8.32
N PHE A 103 2.39 9.71 -7.35
CA PHE A 103 1.41 8.86 -6.68
C PHE A 103 0.28 9.65 -6.01
N ALA A 104 0.58 10.79 -5.37
CA ALA A 104 -0.46 11.64 -4.76
C ALA A 104 -1.44 12.20 -5.80
N SER A 105 -0.97 12.50 -7.02
CA SER A 105 -1.87 12.93 -8.10
C SER A 105 -2.77 11.79 -8.60
N MET A 106 -2.26 10.54 -8.63
CA MET A 106 -3.10 9.36 -8.94
C MET A 106 -4.18 9.17 -7.87
N VAL A 107 -3.80 9.25 -6.59
CA VAL A 107 -4.74 9.16 -5.46
C VAL A 107 -5.78 10.28 -5.52
N HIS A 108 -5.36 11.52 -5.81
CA HIS A 108 -6.28 12.64 -5.98
C HIS A 108 -7.26 12.43 -7.13
N GLY A 109 -6.80 11.82 -8.23
CA GLY A 109 -7.67 11.46 -9.37
C GLY A 109 -8.78 10.47 -9.02
N GLU A 110 -8.58 9.63 -8.00
CA GLU A 110 -9.59 8.71 -7.46
C GLU A 110 -10.54 9.39 -6.44
N LEU A 111 -10.31 10.67 -6.09
CA LEU A 111 -11.03 11.43 -5.06
C LEU A 111 -11.68 12.70 -5.66
N PRO A 112 -12.65 12.56 -6.58
CA PRO A 112 -13.30 13.71 -7.23
C PRO A 112 -14.06 14.61 -6.25
N GLU A 113 -14.35 14.14 -5.04
CA GLU A 113 -14.96 14.90 -3.96
C GLU A 113 -14.01 15.92 -3.31
N LEU A 114 -12.69 15.77 -3.47
CA LEU A 114 -11.72 16.77 -3.05
C LEU A 114 -11.63 17.88 -4.09
N THR A 115 -11.64 19.12 -3.63
CA THR A 115 -11.38 20.27 -4.48
C THR A 115 -9.93 20.26 -4.99
N PRO A 116 -9.53 21.13 -5.94
CA PRO A 116 -8.13 21.32 -6.26
C PRO A 116 -7.32 21.63 -4.99
N ILE A 117 -6.35 20.77 -4.68
CA ILE A 117 -5.53 20.83 -3.47
C ILE A 117 -4.06 20.66 -3.83
N GLU A 118 -3.18 21.04 -2.92
CA GLU A 118 -1.75 20.71 -3.07
C GLU A 118 -1.53 19.21 -2.90
N THR A 119 -0.68 18.61 -3.74
CA THR A 119 -0.32 17.19 -3.64
C THR A 119 1.17 17.02 -3.51
N LEU A 120 1.58 16.10 -2.60
CA LEU A 120 2.97 15.67 -2.44
C LEU A 120 3.07 14.15 -2.52
N SER A 121 3.92 13.66 -3.42
CA SER A 121 4.26 12.23 -3.50
C SER A 121 5.58 11.94 -2.80
N SER A 122 5.60 10.96 -1.90
CA SER A 122 6.80 10.43 -1.28
C SER A 122 7.00 8.99 -1.73
N MET A 123 8.19 8.68 -2.24
CA MET A 123 8.56 7.32 -2.65
C MET A 123 9.73 6.84 -1.82
N GLY A 124 9.67 5.59 -1.39
CA GLY A 124 10.72 4.98 -0.59
C GLY A 124 10.21 3.77 0.17
N VAL A 125 11.04 2.75 0.27
CA VAL A 125 10.70 1.51 0.95
C VAL A 125 10.39 1.80 2.42
N CYS A 126 9.31 1.25 2.96
CA CYS A 126 8.88 1.27 4.38
C CYS A 126 8.74 2.65 5.04
N CYS A 127 9.46 3.68 4.60
CA CYS A 127 9.45 5.02 5.23
C CYS A 127 8.66 6.08 4.45
N ALA A 128 8.14 5.75 3.27
CA ALA A 128 7.42 6.69 2.41
C ALA A 128 6.20 7.31 3.11
N GLY A 129 5.41 6.48 3.83
CA GLY A 129 4.25 6.96 4.57
C GLY A 129 4.61 7.90 5.72
N VAL A 130 5.67 7.59 6.46
CA VAL A 130 6.15 8.47 7.56
C VAL A 130 6.70 9.78 7.00
N SER A 131 7.35 9.75 5.85
CA SER A 131 7.83 10.96 5.17
C SER A 131 6.66 11.86 4.72
N ALA A 132 5.61 11.26 4.15
CA ALA A 132 4.37 11.96 3.79
C ALA A 132 3.71 12.60 5.04
N LEU A 133 3.59 11.83 6.13
CA LEU A 133 3.06 12.33 7.40
C LEU A 133 3.90 13.49 7.97
N LYS A 134 5.22 13.33 7.97
CA LYS A 134 6.14 14.39 8.46
C LYS A 134 5.97 15.69 7.68
N TYR A 135 5.85 15.61 6.36
CA TYR A 135 5.64 16.80 5.53
C TYR A 135 4.30 17.45 5.86
N ALA A 136 3.20 16.69 5.89
CA ALA A 136 1.87 17.21 6.24
C ALA A 136 1.87 17.93 7.61
N VAL A 137 2.43 17.29 8.64
CA VAL A 137 2.56 17.90 9.97
C VAL A 137 3.37 19.19 9.93
N SER A 138 4.44 19.25 9.12
CA SER A 138 5.28 20.45 9.01
C SER A 138 4.50 21.61 8.39
N GLN A 139 3.72 21.38 7.34
CA GLN A 139 2.91 22.42 6.68
C GLN A 139 1.82 22.97 7.61
N LEU A 140 1.17 22.10 8.38
CA LEU A 140 0.18 22.52 9.38
C LEU A 140 0.83 23.31 10.52
N LYS A 141 1.98 22.88 11.04
CA LYS A 141 2.72 23.62 12.09
C LYS A 141 3.15 25.01 11.68
N LEU A 142 3.50 25.17 10.40
CA LEU A 142 3.87 26.49 9.83
C LEU A 142 2.65 27.38 9.57
N GLY A 143 1.44 26.84 9.58
CA GLY A 143 0.22 27.54 9.22
C GLY A 143 0.02 27.73 7.71
N GLU A 144 0.82 27.06 6.89
CA GLU A 144 0.69 27.07 5.43
C GLU A 144 -0.54 26.30 4.94
N LYS A 145 -1.00 25.34 5.73
CA LYS A 145 -2.18 24.50 5.51
C LYS A 145 -3.03 24.42 6.76
N ARG A 146 -4.34 24.14 6.57
CA ARG A 146 -5.33 24.07 7.66
C ARG A 146 -5.78 22.66 7.97
N ALA A 147 -5.90 21.82 6.93
CA ALA A 147 -6.23 20.42 7.05
C ALA A 147 -5.46 19.60 6.00
N ALA A 148 -4.90 18.48 6.40
CA ALA A 148 -4.09 17.67 5.53
C ALA A 148 -4.42 16.18 5.66
N ILE A 149 -4.31 15.45 4.56
CA ILE A 149 -4.29 13.99 4.53
C ILE A 149 -2.87 13.51 4.31
N ALA A 150 -2.45 12.56 5.15
CA ALA A 150 -1.26 11.76 4.91
C ALA A 150 -1.68 10.30 4.73
N VAL A 151 -1.52 9.76 3.54
CA VAL A 151 -1.89 8.37 3.20
C VAL A 151 -0.68 7.58 2.75
N ALA A 152 -0.62 6.32 3.18
CA ALA A 152 0.34 5.34 2.67
C ALA A 152 -0.41 4.13 2.12
N SER A 153 0.03 3.61 0.97
CA SER A 153 -0.54 2.41 0.38
C SER A 153 0.55 1.59 -0.29
N GLU A 154 0.48 0.28 -0.10
CA GLU A 154 1.43 -0.67 -0.68
C GLU A 154 0.70 -1.84 -1.34
N GLN A 155 1.20 -2.27 -2.48
CA GLN A 155 0.68 -3.41 -3.24
C GLN A 155 1.81 -4.39 -3.62
N PRO A 156 2.52 -4.97 -2.63
CA PRO A 156 3.62 -5.88 -2.91
C PRO A 156 3.19 -7.15 -3.63
N SER A 157 1.94 -7.62 -3.45
CA SER A 157 1.44 -8.81 -4.14
C SER A 157 1.60 -8.72 -5.66
N ARG A 158 1.44 -7.53 -6.24
CA ARG A 158 1.64 -7.25 -7.66
C ARG A 158 3.05 -7.61 -8.13
N LEU A 159 4.07 -7.42 -7.27
CA LEU A 159 5.47 -7.68 -7.59
C LEU A 159 5.85 -9.14 -7.35
N PHE A 160 5.22 -9.79 -6.37
CA PHE A 160 5.58 -11.13 -5.90
C PHE A 160 4.75 -12.27 -6.51
N ARG A 161 3.97 -11.99 -7.57
CA ARG A 161 3.33 -13.03 -8.38
C ARG A 161 4.37 -13.92 -9.06
N HIS A 162 4.09 -15.21 -9.21
CA HIS A 162 5.01 -16.14 -9.86
C HIS A 162 5.42 -15.70 -11.27
N THR A 163 4.48 -15.10 -12.03
CA THR A 163 4.71 -14.62 -13.40
C THR A 163 5.85 -13.60 -13.52
N ASN A 164 6.12 -12.83 -12.46
CA ASN A 164 7.21 -11.88 -12.49
C ASN A 164 8.61 -12.53 -12.36
N PHE A 165 8.66 -13.80 -11.93
CA PHE A 165 9.90 -14.55 -11.76
C PHE A 165 10.18 -15.51 -12.93
N GLU A 166 9.21 -15.77 -13.83
CA GLU A 166 9.34 -16.71 -14.92
C GLU A 166 10.50 -16.41 -15.89
N ALA A 167 10.84 -15.12 -16.05
CA ALA A 167 11.94 -14.68 -16.90
C ALA A 167 13.33 -14.81 -16.25
N GLU A 168 13.41 -15.11 -14.95
CA GLU A 168 14.70 -15.27 -14.27
C GLU A 168 15.39 -16.55 -14.73
N THR A 169 16.66 -16.44 -15.16
CA THR A 169 17.46 -17.57 -15.66
C THR A 169 17.52 -18.72 -14.66
N ALA A 170 17.63 -18.41 -13.36
CA ALA A 170 17.67 -19.42 -12.31
C ALA A 170 16.35 -20.20 -12.21
N ILE A 171 15.21 -19.52 -12.36
CA ILE A 171 13.88 -20.14 -12.34
C ILE A 171 13.67 -20.98 -13.60
N GLN A 172 14.05 -20.47 -14.78
CA GLN A 172 14.01 -21.22 -16.03
C GLN A 172 14.87 -22.51 -15.97
N ALA A 173 15.98 -22.46 -15.23
CA ALA A 173 16.81 -23.65 -14.95
C ALA A 173 16.22 -24.57 -13.86
N GLY A 174 15.00 -24.36 -13.42
CA GLY A 174 14.31 -25.19 -12.41
C GLY A 174 14.77 -24.97 -10.97
N LYS A 175 15.54 -23.89 -10.69
CA LYS A 175 15.97 -23.53 -9.33
C LYS A 175 14.83 -22.86 -8.55
N ASN A 176 14.96 -22.86 -7.23
CA ASN A 176 14.05 -22.11 -6.35
C ASN A 176 14.44 -20.63 -6.32
N LEU A 177 13.52 -19.78 -5.84
CA LEU A 177 13.83 -18.39 -5.50
C LEU A 177 14.93 -18.30 -4.43
N SER A 178 15.64 -17.18 -4.42
CA SER A 178 16.56 -16.86 -3.32
C SER A 178 15.76 -16.78 -1.99
N PHE A 179 16.46 -16.99 -0.87
CA PHE A 179 15.81 -16.88 0.45
C PHE A 179 15.23 -15.48 0.68
N ASP A 180 15.91 -14.42 0.22
CA ASP A 180 15.45 -13.04 0.37
C ASP A 180 14.16 -12.77 -0.41
N ALA A 181 14.06 -13.28 -1.64
CA ALA A 181 12.84 -13.17 -2.45
C ALA A 181 11.68 -13.95 -1.82
N GLU A 182 11.93 -15.18 -1.34
CA GLU A 182 10.94 -15.97 -0.59
C GLU A 182 10.52 -15.25 0.70
N PHE A 183 11.46 -14.68 1.46
CA PHE A 183 11.17 -13.95 2.69
C PHE A 183 10.23 -12.78 2.42
N LEU A 184 10.55 -11.91 1.48
CA LEU A 184 9.70 -10.76 1.13
C LEU A 184 8.33 -11.20 0.61
N ARG A 185 8.29 -12.27 -0.18
CA ARG A 185 7.06 -12.80 -0.78
C ARG A 185 6.03 -13.21 0.28
N TRP A 186 6.49 -13.76 1.41
CA TRP A 186 5.60 -14.21 2.49
C TRP A 186 5.38 -13.17 3.58
N MET A 187 6.33 -12.23 3.75
CA MET A 187 6.25 -11.20 4.78
C MET A 187 5.30 -10.06 4.45
N LEU A 188 5.16 -9.70 3.16
CA LEU A 188 4.46 -8.48 2.76
C LEU A 188 2.98 -8.73 2.48
N SER A 189 2.16 -7.70 2.69
CA SER A 189 0.70 -7.70 2.51
C SER A 189 0.27 -6.39 1.88
N ASP A 190 -0.78 -6.43 1.07
CA ASP A 190 -1.36 -5.21 0.50
C ASP A 190 -2.25 -4.50 1.52
N GLY A 191 -2.34 -3.18 1.37
CA GLY A 191 -3.23 -2.37 2.18
C GLY A 191 -2.89 -0.89 2.15
N ALA A 192 -3.78 -0.09 2.69
CA ALA A 192 -3.61 1.36 2.82
C ALA A 192 -4.06 1.86 4.19
N GLY A 193 -3.39 2.92 4.65
CA GLY A 193 -3.75 3.66 5.86
C GLY A 193 -3.62 5.16 5.65
N ALA A 194 -4.56 5.94 6.21
CA ALA A 194 -4.59 7.38 6.09
C ALA A 194 -4.76 8.04 7.46
N PHE A 195 -4.08 9.16 7.65
CA PHE A 195 -4.31 10.10 8.75
C PHE A 195 -4.96 11.36 8.20
N LEU A 196 -5.99 11.83 8.85
CA LEU A 196 -6.53 13.17 8.68
C LEU A 196 -6.03 14.05 9.84
N LEU A 197 -5.39 15.14 9.49
CA LEU A 197 -4.72 16.06 10.39
C LEU A 197 -5.39 17.42 10.35
#